data_3c5c6e890c7a37e8232929498242a4aa
#
_entry.id   3c5c6e890c7a37e8232929498242a4aa
#
_cell.length_a   1.000
_cell.length_b   1.000
_cell.length_c   1.000
_cell.angle_alpha   90.00
_cell.angle_beta   90.00
_cell.angle_gamma   90.00
#
_symmetry.space_group_name_H-M   'P 1'
#
loop_
_entity.id
_entity.type
_entity.pdbx_description
1 polymer ?
#
loop_
_entity_poly.entity_id
_entity_poly.type
_entity_poly.pdbx_seq_one_letter_code
_entity_poly.pdbx_strand_id
1 'polypeptide(L)'
;MFTKADELYTVPYTIIRLIAACALVLVALSSLVLLYLSRRQYARLDHIIGILREESDKQQVPMPAKNYDEFEYVARPIQDNYLLQKYFETELSEKAYKQKYTELTALQAQINPHMLYNTLETIRWKSYALTDGYNEVVMMLETLSALLKYSLNPAASMVSLGEEIDNTVNYIRLVKLRYPEQFQIVWQYSEDVMDYATMRLILQPVIENAIHHGARQSTGGTTYIKIRISRFRGMIKVRNLNTGAGMTPPQLPQVRSTLELDFAPAKGMGLFNINKRLQLQYGTQLSIRSRPAHGTVVAFSFPAQRYEPPQPD
;
A
#
# COMPACT_ATOMS: atom_id res chain seq x y z
N MET A 1 -92.58 7.13 -55.64
CA MET A 1 -91.72 6.00 -55.27
C MET A 1 -90.39 6.51 -54.78
N PHE A 2 -90.40 7.26 -53.68
CA PHE A 2 -89.21 7.88 -53.05
C PHE A 2 -89.28 7.81 -51.53
N THR A 3 -89.26 6.60 -50.97
CA THR A 3 -89.33 6.37 -49.56
C THR A 3 -88.49 5.16 -49.21
N LYS A 4 -87.21 5.20 -49.26
CA LYS A 4 -86.36 4.17 -48.66
C LYS A 4 -84.82 4.55 -48.53
N ALA A 5 -84.46 5.81 -48.82
CA ALA A 5 -83.05 6.18 -48.66
C ALA A 5 -82.71 6.57 -47.21
N ASP A 6 -83.66 7.15 -46.48
CA ASP A 6 -83.43 7.58 -45.12
C ASP A 6 -83.23 6.42 -44.09
N GLU A 7 -83.91 5.30 -44.28
CA GLU A 7 -83.72 4.13 -43.41
C GLU A 7 -82.41 3.43 -43.62
N LEU A 8 -81.76 3.53 -44.80
CA LEU A 8 -80.50 2.85 -45.10
C LEU A 8 -79.28 3.54 -44.43
N TYR A 9 -79.38 4.80 -44.08
CA TYR A 9 -78.31 5.57 -43.45
C TYR A 9 -78.46 5.73 -41.93
N THR A 10 -79.64 5.50 -41.35
CA THR A 10 -79.89 5.63 -39.91
C THR A 10 -79.17 4.55 -39.09
N VAL A 11 -79.11 3.31 -39.59
CA VAL A 11 -78.52 2.15 -38.92
C VAL A 11 -76.97 2.33 -38.82
N PRO A 12 -76.23 2.68 -39.90
CA PRO A 12 -74.77 2.90 -39.78
C PRO A 12 -74.45 4.10 -38.91
N TYR A 13 -75.21 5.19 -38.89
CA TYR A 13 -74.95 6.32 -38.00
C TYR A 13 -75.14 6.00 -36.51
N THR A 14 -76.13 5.18 -36.16
CA THR A 14 -76.32 4.70 -34.78
C THR A 14 -75.14 3.81 -34.31
N ILE A 15 -74.67 2.90 -35.17
CA ILE A 15 -73.53 2.04 -34.88
C ILE A 15 -72.28 2.87 -34.71
N ILE A 16 -72.01 3.86 -35.56
CA ILE A 16 -70.83 4.74 -35.42
C ILE A 16 -70.91 5.54 -34.14
N ARG A 17 -72.07 6.07 -33.75
CA ARG A 17 -72.27 6.78 -32.48
C ARG A 17 -71.99 5.87 -31.26
N LEU A 18 -72.45 4.61 -31.34
CA LEU A 18 -72.23 3.64 -30.29
C LEU A 18 -70.79 3.26 -30.14
N ILE A 19 -70.07 3.06 -31.26
CA ILE A 19 -68.62 2.81 -31.26
C ILE A 19 -67.87 4.01 -30.71
N ALA A 20 -68.21 5.23 -31.10
CA ALA A 20 -67.60 6.45 -30.60
C ALA A 20 -67.82 6.63 -29.09
N ALA A 21 -69.03 6.35 -28.60
CA ALA A 21 -69.32 6.39 -27.17
C ALA A 21 -68.52 5.34 -26.38
N CYS A 22 -68.45 4.09 -26.90
CA CYS A 22 -67.62 3.05 -26.27
C CYS A 22 -66.12 3.43 -26.25
N ALA A 23 -65.64 4.00 -27.34
CA ALA A 23 -64.23 4.49 -27.39
C ALA A 23 -63.99 5.58 -26.37
N LEU A 24 -64.89 6.54 -26.20
CA LEU A 24 -64.77 7.60 -25.17
C LEU A 24 -64.79 7.04 -23.76
N VAL A 25 -65.65 6.06 -23.48
CA VAL A 25 -65.73 5.37 -22.19
C VAL A 25 -64.39 4.64 -21.90
N LEU A 26 -63.84 3.93 -22.89
CA LEU A 26 -62.57 3.23 -22.76
C LEU A 26 -61.39 4.19 -22.50
N VAL A 27 -61.35 5.33 -23.19
CA VAL A 27 -60.33 6.38 -22.94
C VAL A 27 -60.48 6.98 -21.54
N ALA A 28 -61.72 7.26 -21.10
CA ALA A 28 -61.95 7.76 -19.76
C ALA A 28 -61.57 6.74 -18.68
N LEU A 29 -61.86 5.46 -18.86
CA LEU A 29 -61.47 4.38 -17.95
C LEU A 29 -59.95 4.18 -17.90
N SER A 30 -59.28 4.19 -19.05
CA SER A 30 -57.83 4.07 -19.11
C SER A 30 -57.12 5.28 -18.44
N SER A 31 -57.63 6.50 -18.62
CA SER A 31 -57.15 7.69 -17.96
C SER A 31 -57.32 7.61 -16.43
N LEU A 32 -58.44 7.09 -15.97
CA LEU A 32 -58.73 6.90 -14.54
C LEU A 32 -57.79 5.85 -13.91
N VAL A 33 -57.54 4.76 -14.62
CA VAL A 33 -56.59 3.72 -14.20
C VAL A 33 -55.15 4.29 -14.15
N LEU A 34 -54.76 5.05 -15.16
CA LEU A 34 -53.46 5.71 -15.21
C LEU A 34 -53.27 6.70 -14.04
N LEU A 35 -54.28 7.53 -13.77
CA LEU A 35 -54.27 8.45 -12.61
C LEU A 35 -54.21 7.71 -11.28
N TYR A 36 -54.95 6.60 -11.15
CA TYR A 36 -54.90 5.78 -9.93
C TYR A 36 -53.54 5.14 -9.71
N LEU A 37 -52.92 4.55 -10.76
CA LEU A 37 -51.58 3.94 -10.69
C LEU A 37 -50.53 4.98 -10.41
N SER A 38 -50.58 6.15 -11.05
CA SER A 38 -49.67 7.27 -10.82
C SER A 38 -49.77 7.72 -9.35
N ARG A 39 -50.96 8.00 -8.82
CA ARG A 39 -51.13 8.40 -7.41
C ARG A 39 -50.62 7.34 -6.45
N ARG A 40 -50.80 6.06 -6.77
CA ARG A 40 -50.28 4.95 -5.91
C ARG A 40 -48.78 4.85 -5.93
N GLN A 41 -48.11 5.15 -7.06
CA GLN A 41 -46.64 5.18 -7.14
C GLN A 41 -46.05 6.40 -6.39
N TYR A 42 -46.65 7.57 -6.54
CA TYR A 42 -46.23 8.78 -5.81
C TYR A 42 -46.39 8.63 -4.29
N ALA A 43 -47.45 8.01 -3.79
CA ALA A 43 -47.61 7.75 -2.37
C ALA A 43 -46.54 6.84 -1.75
N ARG A 44 -45.95 5.92 -2.56
CA ARG A 44 -44.80 5.10 -2.11
C ARG A 44 -43.50 5.89 -2.06
N LEU A 45 -43.30 6.80 -3.01
CA LEU A 45 -42.16 7.71 -3.02
C LEU A 45 -42.21 8.68 -1.84
N ASP A 46 -43.36 9.28 -1.55
CA ASP A 46 -43.57 10.14 -0.40
C ASP A 46 -43.26 9.45 0.94
N HIS A 47 -43.52 8.17 1.06
CA HIS A 47 -43.19 7.41 2.26
C HIS A 47 -41.68 7.23 2.43
N ILE A 48 -40.95 6.91 1.33
CA ILE A 48 -39.49 6.78 1.32
C ILE A 48 -38.84 8.14 1.62
N ILE A 49 -39.35 9.20 1.01
CA ILE A 49 -38.91 10.58 1.25
C ILE A 49 -39.16 10.99 2.71
N GLY A 50 -40.28 10.57 3.30
CA GLY A 50 -40.59 10.81 4.71
C GLY A 50 -39.55 10.20 5.67
N ILE A 51 -39.15 8.96 5.42
CA ILE A 51 -38.13 8.25 6.21
C ILE A 51 -36.76 8.96 6.10
N LEU A 52 -36.35 9.33 4.88
CA LEU A 52 -35.10 10.03 4.63
C LEU A 52 -35.10 11.44 5.26
N ARG A 53 -36.26 12.09 5.31
CA ARG A 53 -36.44 13.40 5.93
C ARG A 53 -36.29 13.37 7.47
N GLU A 54 -36.84 12.35 8.10
CA GLU A 54 -36.77 12.16 9.55
C GLU A 54 -35.32 11.89 10.02
N GLU A 55 -34.52 11.25 9.19
CA GLU A 55 -33.12 10.96 9.44
C GLU A 55 -32.21 12.18 9.17
N SER A 56 -32.53 12.98 8.16
CA SER A 56 -31.85 14.23 7.80
C SER A 56 -32.08 15.37 8.82
N ASP A 57 -33.26 15.44 9.42
CA ASP A 57 -33.60 16.44 10.45
C ASP A 57 -32.78 16.22 11.74
N LYS A 58 -32.37 14.99 12.03
CA LYS A 58 -31.46 14.65 13.13
C LYS A 58 -30.02 15.14 12.90
N GLN A 59 -29.63 15.43 11.66
CA GLN A 59 -28.26 15.80 11.28
C GLN A 59 -28.08 17.28 10.90
N GLN A 60 -29.10 18.15 11.05
CA GLN A 60 -29.03 19.58 10.74
C GLN A 60 -28.56 19.94 9.32
N VAL A 61 -28.90 19.15 8.32
CA VAL A 61 -28.56 19.45 6.93
C VAL A 61 -29.57 20.47 6.36
N PRO A 62 -29.14 21.66 5.86
CA PRO A 62 -30.04 22.68 5.34
C PRO A 62 -30.78 22.18 4.09
N MET A 63 -32.12 22.31 4.11
CA MET A 63 -32.98 21.95 3.00
C MET A 63 -32.87 22.96 1.85
N PRO A 64 -32.71 22.55 0.61
CA PRO A 64 -32.78 23.46 -0.54
C PRO A 64 -34.23 23.82 -0.89
N ALA A 65 -34.38 25.05 -1.44
CA ALA A 65 -35.66 25.65 -1.78
C ALA A 65 -36.36 24.91 -2.96
N LYS A 66 -37.66 25.08 -3.02
CA LYS A 66 -38.83 24.49 -3.67
C LYS A 66 -38.81 24.16 -5.20
N ASN A 67 -37.68 24.01 -5.89
CA ASN A 67 -37.62 23.81 -7.35
C ASN A 67 -36.66 22.71 -7.81
N TYR A 68 -36.64 21.56 -7.15
CA TYR A 68 -35.86 20.39 -7.59
C TYR A 68 -36.74 19.33 -8.26
N ASP A 69 -36.16 18.69 -9.30
CA ASP A 69 -36.74 17.50 -9.94
C ASP A 69 -36.88 16.36 -8.90
N GLU A 70 -38.03 15.70 -8.90
CA GLU A 70 -38.37 14.63 -7.94
C GLU A 70 -37.28 13.53 -7.88
N PHE A 71 -36.59 13.30 -8.97
CA PHE A 71 -35.51 12.33 -9.07
C PHE A 71 -34.24 12.80 -8.32
N GLU A 72 -33.88 14.06 -8.42
CA GLU A 72 -32.72 14.67 -7.75
C GLU A 72 -32.91 14.68 -6.22
N TYR A 73 -34.16 14.84 -5.77
CA TYR A 73 -34.52 14.80 -4.35
C TYR A 73 -34.29 13.41 -3.71
N VAL A 74 -34.42 12.32 -4.45
CA VAL A 74 -34.14 10.96 -3.96
C VAL A 74 -32.67 10.57 -4.19
N ALA A 75 -32.08 10.97 -5.30
CA ALA A 75 -30.72 10.58 -5.67
C ALA A 75 -29.64 11.27 -4.81
N ARG A 76 -29.84 12.53 -4.44
CA ARG A 76 -28.87 13.32 -3.67
C ARG A 76 -28.60 12.74 -2.28
N PRO A 77 -29.59 12.46 -1.41
CA PRO A 77 -29.33 11.85 -0.10
C PRO A 77 -28.67 10.49 -0.17
N ILE A 78 -28.96 9.69 -1.20
CA ILE A 78 -28.32 8.39 -1.42
C ILE A 78 -26.85 8.58 -1.79
N GLN A 79 -26.53 9.55 -2.65
CA GLN A 79 -25.18 9.88 -3.04
C GLN A 79 -24.37 10.45 -1.87
N ASP A 80 -24.96 11.36 -1.08
CA ASP A 80 -24.33 11.97 0.08
C ASP A 80 -24.05 10.93 1.17
N ASN A 81 -25.02 10.03 1.45
CA ASN A 81 -24.81 8.91 2.37
C ASN A 81 -23.73 7.94 1.90
N TYR A 82 -23.67 7.63 0.60
CA TYR A 82 -22.63 6.79 0.04
C TYR A 82 -21.24 7.42 0.19
N LEU A 83 -21.11 8.73 -0.09
CA LEU A 83 -19.86 9.47 0.08
C LEU A 83 -19.45 9.55 1.55
N LEU A 84 -20.40 9.80 2.44
CA LEU A 84 -20.19 9.84 3.88
C LEU A 84 -19.76 8.49 4.43
N GLN A 85 -20.42 7.41 4.02
CA GLN A 85 -20.03 6.04 4.39
C GLN A 85 -18.61 5.72 3.94
N LYS A 86 -18.27 6.04 2.69
CA LYS A 86 -16.92 5.85 2.15
C LYS A 86 -15.87 6.67 2.90
N TYR A 87 -16.22 7.90 3.29
CA TYR A 87 -15.36 8.75 4.12
C TYR A 87 -15.10 8.11 5.50
N PHE A 88 -16.15 7.64 6.18
CA PHE A 88 -16.01 6.97 7.47
C PHE A 88 -15.24 5.65 7.40
N GLU A 89 -15.44 4.84 6.36
CA GLU A 89 -14.66 3.61 6.12
C GLU A 89 -13.16 3.94 5.98
N THR A 90 -12.83 5.00 5.24
CA THR A 90 -11.44 5.44 5.07
C THR A 90 -10.86 5.94 6.39
N GLU A 91 -11.59 6.79 7.13
CA GLU A 91 -11.14 7.32 8.43
C GLU A 91 -10.97 6.21 9.48
N LEU A 92 -11.90 5.24 9.55
CA LEU A 92 -11.79 4.08 10.42
C LEU A 92 -10.59 3.20 10.07
N SER A 93 -10.34 3.00 8.77
CA SER A 93 -9.18 2.26 8.29
C SER A 93 -7.88 2.94 8.68
N GLU A 94 -7.78 4.27 8.50
CA GLU A 94 -6.61 5.05 8.92
C GLU A 94 -6.39 5.01 10.43
N LYS A 95 -7.46 5.16 11.22
CA LYS A 95 -7.38 5.07 12.70
C LYS A 95 -6.95 3.68 13.15
N ALA A 96 -7.51 2.62 12.58
CA ALA A 96 -7.14 1.24 12.89
C ALA A 96 -5.67 0.96 12.52
N TYR A 97 -5.21 1.45 11.36
CA TYR A 97 -3.81 1.36 10.95
C TYR A 97 -2.87 2.09 11.92
N LYS A 98 -3.21 3.33 12.28
CA LYS A 98 -2.44 4.14 13.23
C LYS A 98 -2.37 3.50 14.62
N GLN A 99 -3.50 2.94 15.09
CA GLN A 99 -3.55 2.24 16.37
C GLN A 99 -2.68 0.99 16.35
N LYS A 100 -2.77 0.17 15.30
CA LYS A 100 -1.96 -1.04 15.14
C LYS A 100 -0.47 -0.73 14.98
N TYR A 101 -0.14 0.36 14.28
CA TYR A 101 1.24 0.85 14.18
C TYR A 101 1.78 1.29 15.54
N THR A 102 0.98 2.02 16.34
CA THR A 102 1.35 2.44 17.69
C THR A 102 1.55 1.25 18.63
N GLU A 103 0.66 0.26 18.55
CA GLU A 103 0.77 -0.98 19.33
C GLU A 103 2.04 -1.77 18.97
N LEU A 104 2.33 -1.93 17.68
CA LEU A 104 3.57 -2.57 17.21
C LEU A 104 4.82 -1.81 17.66
N THR A 105 4.80 -0.48 17.62
CA THR A 105 5.91 0.36 18.07
C THR A 105 6.10 0.24 19.59
N ALA A 106 5.00 0.18 20.36
CA ALA A 106 5.04 -0.02 21.79
C ALA A 106 5.58 -1.43 22.16
N LEU A 107 5.18 -2.47 21.41
CA LEU A 107 5.70 -3.82 21.59
C LEU A 107 7.20 -3.91 21.25
N GLN A 108 7.65 -3.20 20.20
CA GLN A 108 9.08 -3.10 19.87
C GLN A 108 9.88 -2.36 20.96
N ALA A 109 9.29 -1.34 21.58
CA ALA A 109 9.91 -0.60 22.68
C ALA A 109 10.02 -1.42 24.00
N GLN A 110 9.29 -2.54 24.14
CA GLN A 110 9.43 -3.45 25.28
C GLN A 110 10.77 -4.21 25.28
N ILE A 111 11.42 -4.35 24.12
CA ILE A 111 12.82 -4.75 24.08
C ILE A 111 13.62 -3.54 24.54
N ASN A 112 14.06 -3.51 25.80
CA ASN A 112 14.86 -2.41 26.32
C ASN A 112 16.21 -2.38 25.59
N PRO A 113 16.43 -1.44 24.63
CA PRO A 113 17.67 -1.41 23.85
C PRO A 113 18.89 -1.19 24.73
N HIS A 114 18.75 -0.40 25.78
CA HIS A 114 19.80 -0.09 26.73
C HIS A 114 20.26 -1.32 27.51
N MET A 115 19.32 -2.20 27.91
CA MET A 115 19.67 -3.47 28.57
C MET A 115 20.46 -4.39 27.65
N LEU A 116 20.06 -4.46 26.38
CA LEU A 116 20.78 -5.29 25.38
C LEU A 116 22.23 -4.77 25.18
N TYR A 117 22.40 -3.46 25.05
CA TYR A 117 23.76 -2.88 24.90
C TYR A 117 24.62 -3.14 26.12
N ASN A 118 24.10 -2.89 27.32
CA ASN A 118 24.85 -3.11 28.56
C ASN A 118 25.23 -4.57 28.74
N THR A 119 24.37 -5.50 28.35
CA THR A 119 24.65 -6.92 28.40
C THR A 119 25.77 -7.30 27.44
N LEU A 120 25.69 -6.83 26.18
CA LEU A 120 26.75 -7.07 25.18
C LEU A 120 28.08 -6.45 25.57
N GLU A 121 28.08 -5.22 26.10
CA GLU A 121 29.27 -4.59 26.63
C GLU A 121 29.90 -5.37 27.78
N THR A 122 29.06 -5.90 28.70
CA THR A 122 29.51 -6.73 29.81
C THR A 122 30.14 -8.02 29.28
N ILE A 123 29.55 -8.67 28.28
CA ILE A 123 30.10 -9.89 27.68
C ILE A 123 31.42 -9.57 26.96
N ARG A 124 31.49 -8.44 26.24
CA ARG A 124 32.70 -7.97 25.57
C ARG A 124 33.85 -7.79 26.54
N TRP A 125 33.65 -7.07 27.65
CA TRP A 125 34.68 -6.86 28.68
C TRP A 125 35.11 -8.17 29.35
N LYS A 126 34.19 -9.08 29.64
CA LYS A 126 34.53 -10.39 30.17
C LYS A 126 35.32 -11.23 29.17
N SER A 127 34.94 -11.21 27.90
CA SER A 127 35.67 -11.90 26.82
C SER A 127 37.09 -11.35 26.70
N TYR A 128 37.25 -10.02 26.68
CA TYR A 128 38.55 -9.36 26.65
C TYR A 128 39.47 -9.79 27.82
N ALA A 129 38.89 -9.82 29.03
CA ALA A 129 39.65 -10.20 30.25
C ALA A 129 40.02 -11.69 30.26
N LEU A 130 39.17 -12.59 29.73
CA LEU A 130 39.40 -14.04 29.72
C LEU A 130 40.42 -14.48 28.66
N THR A 131 40.63 -13.67 27.63
CA THR A 131 41.48 -14.02 26.49
C THR A 131 42.74 -13.18 26.38
N ASP A 132 43.05 -12.41 27.42
CA ASP A 132 44.23 -11.55 27.54
C ASP A 132 44.34 -10.54 26.38
N GLY A 133 43.22 -10.05 25.85
CA GLY A 133 43.27 -8.98 24.86
C GLY A 133 42.16 -9.03 23.79
N TYR A 134 42.42 -8.27 22.75
CA TYR A 134 41.51 -8.13 21.62
C TYR A 134 41.55 -9.38 20.72
N ASN A 135 40.42 -10.00 20.51
CA ASN A 135 40.30 -11.21 19.70
C ASN A 135 39.01 -11.18 18.81
N GLU A 136 38.81 -12.20 18.04
CA GLU A 136 37.66 -12.32 17.11
C GLU A 136 36.32 -12.21 17.84
N VAL A 137 36.16 -12.79 19.04
CA VAL A 137 34.92 -12.72 19.83
C VAL A 137 34.63 -11.30 20.29
N VAL A 138 35.67 -10.58 20.78
CA VAL A 138 35.55 -9.17 21.15
C VAL A 138 35.14 -8.32 19.96
N MET A 139 35.75 -8.52 18.79
CA MET A 139 35.41 -7.84 17.55
C MET A 139 33.97 -8.15 17.11
N MET A 140 33.52 -9.40 17.23
CA MET A 140 32.13 -9.79 16.94
C MET A 140 31.13 -9.06 17.83
N LEU A 141 31.40 -8.97 19.13
CA LEU A 141 30.55 -8.30 20.12
C LEU A 141 30.49 -6.79 19.87
N GLU A 142 31.60 -6.16 19.55
CA GLU A 142 31.64 -4.74 19.17
C GLU A 142 30.82 -4.46 17.92
N THR A 143 31.02 -5.27 16.88
CA THR A 143 30.28 -5.13 15.62
C THR A 143 28.78 -5.36 15.83
N LEU A 144 28.40 -6.37 16.62
CA LEU A 144 26.99 -6.63 16.95
C LEU A 144 26.36 -5.48 17.75
N SER A 145 27.09 -4.94 18.74
CA SER A 145 26.66 -3.78 19.52
C SER A 145 26.42 -2.56 18.62
N ALA A 146 27.33 -2.28 17.67
CA ALA A 146 27.20 -1.20 16.71
C ALA A 146 25.97 -1.37 15.81
N LEU A 147 25.74 -2.58 15.28
CA LEU A 147 24.57 -2.89 14.45
C LEU A 147 23.24 -2.73 15.22
N LEU A 148 23.19 -3.21 16.46
CA LEU A 148 22.00 -3.05 17.30
C LEU A 148 21.75 -1.58 17.62
N LYS A 149 22.81 -0.82 17.98
CA LYS A 149 22.70 0.62 18.23
C LYS A 149 22.18 1.36 17.01
N TYR A 150 22.66 1.02 15.82
CA TYR A 150 22.18 1.58 14.58
C TYR A 150 20.71 1.21 14.31
N SER A 151 20.33 -0.05 14.50
CA SER A 151 18.96 -0.56 14.17
C SER A 151 17.90 -0.06 15.15
N LEU A 152 18.22 0.08 16.43
CA LEU A 152 17.27 0.39 17.51
C LEU A 152 17.21 1.89 17.88
N ASN A 153 18.01 2.75 17.24
CA ASN A 153 17.93 4.19 17.49
C ASN A 153 16.66 4.81 16.90
N PRO A 154 15.70 5.27 17.71
CA PRO A 154 14.44 5.82 17.23
C PRO A 154 14.55 7.22 16.63
N ALA A 155 15.63 7.97 16.97
CA ALA A 155 15.72 9.40 16.72
C ALA A 155 15.99 9.79 15.26
N ALA A 156 16.52 8.92 14.42
CA ALA A 156 16.86 9.27 13.04
C ALA A 156 16.26 8.27 12.04
N SER A 157 15.20 8.68 11.36
CA SER A 157 14.65 7.93 10.22
C SER A 157 15.51 8.07 8.96
N MET A 158 16.22 9.20 8.83
CA MET A 158 17.13 9.52 7.73
C MET A 158 18.58 9.56 8.22
N VAL A 159 19.51 9.09 7.39
CA VAL A 159 20.94 9.02 7.65
C VAL A 159 21.71 9.37 6.38
N SER A 160 23.02 9.60 6.49
CA SER A 160 23.86 9.69 5.30
C SER A 160 24.01 8.31 4.64
N LEU A 161 24.18 8.29 3.32
CA LEU A 161 24.42 7.05 2.60
C LEU A 161 25.74 6.41 3.04
N GLY A 162 26.72 7.22 3.48
CA GLY A 162 27.96 6.75 4.10
C GLY A 162 27.70 5.92 5.36
N GLU A 163 26.91 6.44 6.30
CA GLU A 163 26.52 5.71 7.52
C GLU A 163 25.79 4.39 7.20
N GLU A 164 24.90 4.40 6.19
CA GLU A 164 24.18 3.20 5.78
C GLU A 164 25.11 2.15 5.14
N ILE A 165 26.11 2.59 4.35
CA ILE A 165 27.15 1.72 3.79
C ILE A 165 27.99 1.13 4.91
N ASP A 166 28.48 1.94 5.85
CA ASP A 166 29.32 1.50 6.98
C ASP A 166 28.58 0.48 7.86
N ASN A 167 27.32 0.74 8.17
CA ASN A 167 26.48 -0.22 8.89
C ASN A 167 26.34 -1.53 8.12
N THR A 168 26.12 -1.47 6.81
CA THR A 168 26.00 -2.64 5.96
C THR A 168 27.33 -3.40 5.86
N VAL A 169 28.47 -2.72 5.81
CA VAL A 169 29.81 -3.34 5.85
C VAL A 169 30.02 -4.07 7.18
N ASN A 170 29.60 -3.49 8.31
CA ASN A 170 29.67 -4.15 9.61
C ASN A 170 28.80 -5.41 9.64
N TYR A 171 27.59 -5.37 9.08
CA TYR A 171 26.75 -6.55 8.92
C TYR A 171 27.45 -7.65 8.09
N ILE A 172 28.00 -7.29 6.94
CA ILE A 172 28.72 -8.21 6.06
C ILE A 172 29.90 -8.85 6.79
N ARG A 173 30.63 -8.08 7.60
CA ARG A 173 31.75 -8.59 8.40
C ARG A 173 31.31 -9.71 9.36
N LEU A 174 30.22 -9.52 10.10
CA LEU A 174 29.67 -10.55 10.97
C LEU A 174 29.22 -11.79 10.21
N VAL A 175 28.55 -11.61 9.07
CA VAL A 175 28.07 -12.74 8.26
C VAL A 175 29.23 -13.52 7.65
N LYS A 176 30.33 -12.87 7.27
CA LYS A 176 31.56 -13.52 6.77
C LYS A 176 32.23 -14.41 7.81
N LEU A 177 32.21 -14.04 9.08
CA LEU A 177 32.72 -14.90 10.15
C LEU A 177 31.93 -16.20 10.29
N ARG A 178 30.63 -16.13 10.06
CA ARG A 178 29.75 -17.31 10.10
C ARG A 178 29.79 -18.15 8.82
N TYR A 179 30.03 -17.51 7.68
CA TYR A 179 29.99 -18.14 6.35
C TYR A 179 31.24 -17.73 5.54
N PRO A 180 32.44 -18.12 5.97
CA PRO A 180 33.65 -17.82 5.25
C PRO A 180 33.58 -18.43 3.85
N GLU A 181 34.04 -17.73 2.84
CA GLU A 181 34.14 -18.17 1.44
C GLU A 181 32.84 -18.46 0.68
N GLN A 182 31.66 -18.44 1.31
CA GLN A 182 30.39 -18.70 0.62
C GLN A 182 29.98 -17.55 -0.31
N PHE A 183 30.46 -16.33 -0.07
CA PHE A 183 30.15 -15.19 -0.89
C PHE A 183 31.27 -14.15 -0.90
N GLN A 184 31.35 -13.42 -1.99
CA GLN A 184 32.22 -12.26 -2.16
C GLN A 184 31.38 -11.03 -2.52
N ILE A 185 31.69 -9.89 -1.91
CA ILE A 185 30.96 -8.63 -2.13
C ILE A 185 31.92 -7.60 -2.74
N VAL A 186 31.46 -7.00 -3.84
CA VAL A 186 32.17 -5.92 -4.53
C VAL A 186 31.31 -4.66 -4.50
N TRP A 187 31.84 -3.60 -3.90
CA TRP A 187 31.25 -2.28 -3.91
C TRP A 187 31.73 -1.47 -5.09
N GLN A 188 30.82 -0.77 -5.76
CA GLN A 188 31.11 0.14 -6.84
C GLN A 188 30.31 1.43 -6.64
N TYR A 189 30.96 2.46 -6.08
CA TYR A 189 30.41 3.80 -5.92
C TYR A 189 31.55 4.83 -5.92
N SER A 190 31.20 6.09 -6.14
CA SER A 190 32.13 7.22 -5.95
C SER A 190 31.89 7.86 -4.59
N GLU A 191 32.92 8.48 -4.01
CA GLU A 191 32.85 9.08 -2.67
C GLU A 191 31.80 10.19 -2.57
N ASP A 192 31.51 10.88 -3.67
CA ASP A 192 30.51 11.96 -3.72
C ASP A 192 29.09 11.53 -3.36
N VAL A 193 28.80 10.21 -3.38
CA VAL A 193 27.47 9.71 -2.99
C VAL A 193 27.30 9.56 -1.48
N MET A 194 28.37 9.57 -0.70
CA MET A 194 28.34 9.33 0.76
C MET A 194 27.51 10.35 1.53
N ASP A 195 27.52 11.62 1.08
CA ASP A 195 26.85 12.73 1.75
C ASP A 195 25.35 12.85 1.44
N TYR A 196 24.78 11.94 0.65
CA TYR A 196 23.36 12.01 0.33
C TYR A 196 22.50 11.32 1.39
N ALA A 197 21.34 11.93 1.68
CA ALA A 197 20.37 11.40 2.63
C ALA A 197 19.70 10.14 2.10
N THR A 198 19.55 9.16 2.96
CA THR A 198 18.81 7.93 2.69
C THR A 198 18.04 7.47 3.92
N MET A 199 17.05 6.59 3.71
CA MET A 199 16.40 5.92 4.84
C MET A 199 17.34 4.93 5.49
N ARG A 200 17.35 4.92 6.81
CA ARG A 200 18.07 3.90 7.59
C ARG A 200 17.62 2.49 7.24
N LEU A 201 18.53 1.52 7.24
CA LEU A 201 18.28 0.11 6.94
C LEU A 201 17.60 -0.11 5.57
N ILE A 202 18.10 0.59 4.53
CA ILE A 202 17.64 0.38 3.16
C ILE A 202 18.54 -0.57 2.38
N LEU A 203 19.86 -0.55 2.63
CA LEU A 203 20.82 -1.41 1.94
C LEU A 203 20.92 -2.79 2.57
N GLN A 204 20.99 -2.86 3.89
CA GLN A 204 21.22 -4.11 4.62
C GLN A 204 20.22 -5.22 4.24
N PRO A 205 18.89 -5.04 4.25
CA PRO A 205 17.97 -6.13 3.93
C PRO A 205 18.05 -6.59 2.46
N VAL A 206 18.46 -5.72 1.53
CA VAL A 206 18.67 -6.10 0.14
C VAL A 206 19.88 -7.01 0.00
N ILE A 207 20.95 -6.72 0.75
CA ILE A 207 22.19 -7.49 0.78
C ILE A 207 21.98 -8.81 1.55
N GLU A 208 21.27 -8.77 2.66
CA GLU A 208 20.85 -9.95 3.41
C GLU A 208 20.10 -10.94 2.51
N ASN A 209 19.14 -10.44 1.75
CA ASN A 209 18.40 -11.24 0.78
C ASN A 209 19.31 -11.84 -0.30
N ALA A 210 20.28 -11.09 -0.81
CA ALA A 210 21.25 -11.57 -1.78
C ALA A 210 22.19 -12.66 -1.22
N ILE A 211 22.65 -12.50 0.01
CA ILE A 211 23.45 -13.52 0.70
C ILE A 211 22.62 -14.76 0.96
N HIS A 212 21.43 -14.61 1.53
CA HIS A 212 20.59 -15.74 1.92
C HIS A 212 20.14 -16.59 0.72
N HIS A 213 19.74 -15.97 -0.37
CA HIS A 213 19.27 -16.67 -1.57
C HIS A 213 20.39 -17.01 -2.57
N GLY A 214 21.48 -16.25 -2.57
CA GLY A 214 22.65 -16.53 -3.39
C GLY A 214 23.52 -17.66 -2.81
N ALA A 215 23.99 -17.50 -1.56
CA ALA A 215 24.95 -18.41 -0.94
C ALA A 215 24.36 -19.77 -0.56
N ARG A 216 23.10 -19.83 -0.10
CA ARG A 216 22.48 -21.11 0.32
C ARG A 216 22.01 -22.03 -0.81
N GLN A 217 21.81 -21.49 -2.02
CA GLN A 217 21.26 -22.25 -3.16
C GLN A 217 22.29 -22.53 -4.24
N SER A 218 23.53 -22.06 -4.07
CA SER A 218 24.60 -22.36 -4.99
C SER A 218 25.16 -23.76 -4.64
N THR A 219 24.95 -24.71 -5.53
CA THR A 219 25.52 -26.05 -5.47
C THR A 219 27.03 -26.00 -5.65
N GLY A 220 27.77 -25.56 -4.61
CA GLY A 220 29.22 -25.75 -4.52
C GLY A 220 30.11 -24.60 -5.05
N GLY A 221 29.59 -23.40 -5.29
CA GLY A 221 30.40 -22.25 -5.74
C GLY A 221 30.23 -20.98 -4.87
N THR A 222 31.23 -20.11 -4.89
CA THR A 222 31.18 -18.79 -4.24
C THR A 222 30.18 -17.87 -4.93
N THR A 223 29.24 -17.30 -4.20
CA THR A 223 28.29 -16.32 -4.74
C THR A 223 28.95 -14.94 -4.78
N TYR A 224 28.91 -14.30 -5.95
CA TYR A 224 29.39 -12.92 -6.12
C TYR A 224 28.21 -11.96 -5.99
N ILE A 225 28.36 -10.96 -5.13
CA ILE A 225 27.38 -9.90 -4.91
C ILE A 225 28.04 -8.58 -5.28
N LYS A 226 27.46 -7.87 -6.25
CA LYS A 226 27.94 -6.55 -6.66
C LYS A 226 26.93 -5.49 -6.33
N ILE A 227 27.34 -4.51 -5.51
CA ILE A 227 26.53 -3.37 -5.12
C ILE A 227 27.05 -2.15 -5.87
N ARG A 228 26.21 -1.59 -6.72
CA ARG A 228 26.53 -0.38 -7.46
C ARG A 228 25.62 0.75 -7.01
N ILE A 229 26.23 1.86 -6.60
CA ILE A 229 25.54 3.10 -6.22
C ILE A 229 26.08 4.20 -7.14
N SER A 230 25.15 4.96 -7.75
CA SER A 230 25.52 6.02 -8.68
C SER A 230 24.49 7.14 -8.63
N ARG A 231 24.93 8.38 -8.82
CA ARG A 231 24.05 9.52 -9.02
C ARG A 231 23.79 9.73 -10.50
N PHE A 232 22.52 9.90 -10.86
CA PHE A 232 22.13 10.17 -12.24
C PHE A 232 20.84 10.98 -12.29
N ARG A 233 20.86 12.13 -12.96
CA ARG A 233 19.68 13.01 -13.16
C ARG A 233 18.94 13.35 -11.85
N GLY A 234 19.68 13.75 -10.82
CA GLY A 234 19.09 14.13 -9.53
C GLY A 234 18.58 12.98 -8.67
N MET A 235 18.88 11.73 -9.06
CA MET A 235 18.51 10.53 -8.32
C MET A 235 19.74 9.72 -7.92
N ILE A 236 19.75 9.15 -6.73
CA ILE A 236 20.65 8.07 -6.34
C ILE A 236 20.04 6.75 -6.83
N LYS A 237 20.80 5.98 -7.58
CA LYS A 237 20.43 4.66 -8.08
C LYS A 237 21.25 3.60 -7.41
N VAL A 238 20.58 2.66 -6.75
CA VAL A 238 21.18 1.49 -6.12
C VAL A 238 20.83 0.25 -6.93
N ARG A 239 21.84 -0.57 -7.23
CA ARG A 239 21.70 -1.87 -7.89
C ARG A 239 22.47 -2.92 -7.13
N ASN A 240 21.81 -3.93 -6.66
CA ASN A 240 22.41 -5.11 -6.07
C ASN A 240 22.25 -6.29 -7.05
N LEU A 241 23.38 -6.82 -7.53
CA LEU A 241 23.42 -7.97 -8.41
C LEU A 241 24.05 -9.12 -7.63
N ASN A 242 23.42 -10.27 -7.64
CA ASN A 242 24.02 -11.50 -7.11
C ASN A 242 24.01 -12.60 -8.15
N THR A 243 25.12 -13.34 -8.20
CA THR A 243 25.19 -14.61 -8.93
C THR A 243 24.59 -15.70 -8.04
N GLY A 244 23.73 -16.53 -8.55
CA GLY A 244 23.09 -17.60 -7.79
C GLY A 244 22.08 -18.33 -8.64
N ALA A 245 21.24 -19.17 -8.01
CA ALA A 245 20.25 -19.95 -8.71
C ALA A 245 19.27 -19.13 -9.56
N GLY A 246 19.07 -17.86 -9.19
CA GLY A 246 18.04 -17.02 -9.79
C GLY A 246 16.63 -17.50 -9.47
N MET A 247 15.64 -16.94 -10.17
CA MET A 247 14.23 -17.32 -10.01
C MET A 247 13.71 -17.93 -11.30
N THR A 248 12.90 -18.97 -11.16
CA THR A 248 12.20 -19.57 -12.29
C THR A 248 11.12 -18.64 -12.87
N PRO A 249 10.68 -18.84 -14.13
CA PRO A 249 9.63 -18.02 -14.73
C PRO A 249 8.34 -17.89 -13.90
N PRO A 250 7.84 -18.92 -13.17
CA PRO A 250 6.67 -18.77 -12.30
C PRO A 250 6.97 -18.08 -10.95
N GLN A 251 8.21 -18.14 -10.44
CA GLN A 251 8.57 -17.53 -9.14
C GLN A 251 8.68 -16.00 -9.21
N LEU A 252 9.26 -15.46 -10.28
CA LEU A 252 9.49 -14.02 -10.40
C LEU A 252 8.20 -13.18 -10.36
N PRO A 253 7.13 -13.52 -11.10
CA PRO A 253 5.84 -12.84 -10.99
C PRO A 253 5.25 -12.93 -9.58
N GLN A 254 5.34 -14.07 -8.90
CA GLN A 254 4.86 -14.25 -7.52
C GLN A 254 5.60 -13.32 -6.55
N VAL A 255 6.93 -13.21 -6.66
CA VAL A 255 7.69 -12.28 -5.81
C VAL A 255 7.32 -10.83 -6.11
N ARG A 256 7.10 -10.46 -7.38
CA ARG A 256 6.68 -9.11 -7.74
C ARG A 256 5.28 -8.78 -7.22
N SER A 257 4.31 -9.69 -7.35
CA SER A 257 2.97 -9.49 -6.81
C SER A 257 2.96 -9.36 -5.28
N THR A 258 3.88 -10.04 -4.59
CA THR A 258 4.06 -9.88 -3.14
C THR A 258 4.48 -8.46 -2.76
N LEU A 259 5.25 -7.75 -3.60
CA LEU A 259 5.65 -6.36 -3.36
C LEU A 259 4.48 -5.37 -3.49
N GLU A 260 3.42 -5.74 -4.21
CA GLU A 260 2.23 -4.92 -4.47
C GLU A 260 1.13 -5.11 -3.41
N LEU A 261 1.27 -6.09 -2.52
CA LEU A 261 0.31 -6.34 -1.46
C LEU A 261 0.16 -5.14 -0.51
N ASP A 262 -1.02 -4.97 0.06
CA ASP A 262 -1.26 -3.95 1.09
C ASP A 262 -0.76 -4.38 2.48
N PHE A 263 -0.70 -5.68 2.73
CA PHE A 263 -0.27 -6.25 4.01
C PHE A 263 1.00 -7.07 3.85
N ALA A 264 1.83 -7.07 4.92
CA ALA A 264 3.08 -7.81 4.93
C ALA A 264 2.83 -9.32 4.80
N PRO A 265 3.51 -10.00 3.85
CA PRO A 265 3.39 -11.44 3.69
C PRO A 265 4.10 -12.17 4.83
N ALA A 266 3.69 -13.40 5.13
CA ALA A 266 4.34 -14.24 6.16
C ALA A 266 5.81 -14.59 5.83
N LYS A 267 6.19 -14.53 4.55
CA LYS A 267 7.57 -14.77 4.06
C LYS A 267 7.98 -13.65 3.11
N GLY A 268 9.25 -13.29 3.11
CA GLY A 268 9.78 -12.26 2.20
C GLY A 268 9.56 -10.82 2.70
N MET A 269 9.37 -10.60 3.99
CA MET A 269 9.10 -9.30 4.59
C MET A 269 10.18 -8.24 4.29
N GLY A 270 11.44 -8.62 4.13
CA GLY A 270 12.54 -7.66 3.97
C GLY A 270 12.38 -6.75 2.74
N LEU A 271 12.23 -7.34 1.56
CA LEU A 271 12.05 -6.58 0.31
C LEU A 271 10.68 -5.89 0.25
N PHE A 272 9.64 -6.52 0.79
CA PHE A 272 8.32 -5.91 0.91
C PHE A 272 8.37 -4.63 1.75
N ASN A 273 8.98 -4.67 2.92
CA ASN A 273 9.12 -3.51 3.80
C ASN A 273 9.92 -2.37 3.14
N ILE A 274 11.01 -2.71 2.44
CA ILE A 274 11.76 -1.71 1.67
C ILE A 274 10.88 -1.09 0.58
N ASN A 275 10.13 -1.90 -0.17
CA ASN A 275 9.26 -1.41 -1.23
C ASN A 275 8.19 -0.45 -0.70
N LYS A 276 7.52 -0.80 0.39
CA LYS A 276 6.53 0.08 1.04
C LYS A 276 7.17 1.37 1.57
N ARG A 277 8.36 1.29 2.18
CA ARG A 277 9.08 2.48 2.64
C ARG A 277 9.51 3.39 1.49
N LEU A 278 10.00 2.83 0.36
CA LEU A 278 10.32 3.58 -0.86
C LEU A 278 9.08 4.28 -1.43
N GLN A 279 7.94 3.60 -1.48
CA GLN A 279 6.67 4.17 -1.94
C GLN A 279 6.22 5.34 -1.05
N LEU A 280 6.21 5.13 0.26
CA LEU A 280 5.74 6.13 1.23
C LEU A 280 6.66 7.36 1.30
N GLN A 281 7.98 7.14 1.30
CA GLN A 281 8.95 8.23 1.49
C GLN A 281 9.31 8.97 0.21
N TYR A 282 9.41 8.24 -0.92
CA TYR A 282 9.96 8.80 -2.16
C TYR A 282 9.04 8.64 -3.38
N GLY A 283 7.90 7.96 -3.25
CA GLY A 283 7.03 7.65 -4.39
C GLY A 283 7.67 6.71 -5.43
N THR A 284 8.74 6.00 -5.07
CA THR A 284 9.48 5.08 -5.95
C THR A 284 9.24 3.63 -5.55
N GLN A 285 9.62 2.70 -6.42
CA GLN A 285 9.42 1.28 -6.21
C GLN A 285 10.70 0.48 -6.44
N LEU A 286 10.73 -0.69 -5.82
CA LEU A 286 11.79 -1.67 -5.99
C LEU A 286 11.58 -2.47 -7.28
N SER A 287 12.63 -2.60 -8.08
CA SER A 287 12.63 -3.39 -9.32
C SER A 287 13.41 -4.68 -9.11
N ILE A 288 12.80 -5.82 -9.46
CA ILE A 288 13.44 -7.13 -9.38
C ILE A 288 13.52 -7.73 -10.80
N ARG A 289 14.72 -8.14 -11.20
CA ARG A 289 14.98 -8.92 -12.42
C ARG A 289 15.76 -10.16 -12.04
N SER A 290 15.37 -11.30 -12.55
CA SER A 290 16.05 -12.56 -12.26
C SER A 290 15.99 -13.49 -13.48
N ARG A 291 17.02 -14.32 -13.63
CA ARG A 291 17.07 -15.40 -14.62
C ARG A 291 17.59 -16.67 -13.95
N PRO A 292 16.99 -17.83 -14.19
CA PRO A 292 17.49 -19.10 -13.67
C PRO A 292 18.96 -19.30 -14.01
N ALA A 293 19.74 -19.77 -13.03
CA ALA A 293 21.18 -19.99 -13.11
C ALA A 293 22.06 -18.76 -13.40
N HIS A 294 21.50 -17.56 -13.52
CA HIS A 294 22.23 -16.31 -13.77
C HIS A 294 22.15 -15.32 -12.60
N GLY A 295 21.29 -15.59 -11.60
CA GLY A 295 21.15 -14.76 -10.41
C GLY A 295 20.03 -13.74 -10.51
N THR A 296 20.10 -12.74 -9.61
CA THR A 296 19.05 -11.74 -9.41
C THR A 296 19.64 -10.34 -9.34
N VAL A 297 18.89 -9.38 -9.87
CA VAL A 297 19.17 -7.95 -9.76
C VAL A 297 18.01 -7.31 -9.02
N VAL A 298 18.31 -6.68 -7.90
CA VAL A 298 17.39 -5.83 -7.13
C VAL A 298 17.86 -4.38 -7.29
N ALA A 299 16.98 -3.49 -7.74
CA ALA A 299 17.33 -2.11 -7.98
C ALA A 299 16.23 -1.17 -7.50
N PHE A 300 16.64 0.00 -7.00
CA PHE A 300 15.75 1.09 -6.59
C PHE A 300 16.45 2.43 -6.75
N SER A 301 15.69 3.50 -6.62
CA SER A 301 16.23 4.85 -6.68
C SER A 301 15.47 5.79 -5.75
N PHE A 302 16.14 6.84 -5.30
CA PHE A 302 15.59 7.88 -4.46
C PHE A 302 16.21 9.25 -4.80
N PRO A 303 15.59 10.38 -4.43
CA PRO A 303 16.10 11.71 -4.73
C PRO A 303 17.48 11.94 -4.13
N ALA A 304 18.39 12.58 -4.89
CA ALA A 304 19.72 12.95 -4.45
C ALA A 304 19.67 14.25 -3.62
N GLN A 305 19.22 14.14 -2.37
CA GLN A 305 19.20 15.22 -1.39
C GLN A 305 20.43 15.07 -0.47
N ARG A 306 21.13 16.16 -0.19
CA ARG A 306 22.24 16.12 0.76
C ARG A 306 21.72 15.85 2.17
N TYR A 307 22.49 15.07 2.92
CA TYR A 307 22.18 14.80 4.32
C TYR A 307 22.59 16.01 5.18
N GLU A 308 21.64 16.50 5.93
CA GLU A 308 21.86 17.52 6.96
C GLU A 308 21.63 16.84 8.31
N PRO A 309 22.67 16.70 9.15
CA PRO A 309 22.48 16.11 10.47
C PRO A 309 21.52 16.96 11.30
N PRO A 310 20.66 16.36 12.12
CA PRO A 310 19.80 17.10 13.03
C PRO A 310 20.67 17.99 13.92
N GLN A 311 20.29 19.26 14.06
CA GLN A 311 20.98 20.16 14.97
C GLN A 311 20.85 19.61 16.40
N PRO A 312 21.93 19.56 17.17
CA PRO A 312 21.83 19.20 18.57
C PRO A 312 21.00 20.26 19.30
N ASP A 313 19.95 19.78 19.99
CA ASP A 313 19.13 20.61 20.91
C ASP A 313 19.96 21.12 22.08
#